data_285f0d7764feb77a0ae0a2b44b0f1c7b
#
_entry.id   285f0d7764feb77a0ae0a2b44b0f1c7b
#
_cell.length_a   1.000
_cell.length_b   1.000
_cell.length_c   1.000
_cell.angle_alpha   90.00
_cell.angle_beta   90.00
_cell.angle_gamma   90.00
#
_symmetry.space_group_name_H-M   'P 1'
#
loop_
_entity.id
_entity.type
_entity.pdbx_description
1 polymer ?
#
loop_
_entity_poly.entity_id
_entity_poly.type
_entity_poly.pdbx_seq_one_letter_code
_entity_poly.pdbx_strand_id
1 'polypeptide(L)'
;ILQDRMTYIFFDEIQHVSDFPDIINSLNLKPTVDLYVTGSNAYMLSSEIATLLSGRYIEIAMLPLSFKEYVEGTDSSNNLPQAYTDYITRSSFPYTIELGTYSEIIDYLTGVYNTIVVKDIMARKRLPDVMMLESVIRFTADNIGNILSTKRIADIMTADGRKIDQKTVERYLSALCETFFVYETKRYNIKGKQLLKTLGKYYLVDIGLRRMLLGSRSFDAGRILENIVYLELLHRQKKVYVGKMDSLEVDFVAIDENNISYYQVAATVRDETTLQRELASLQQINDQYPKYILTLDEDPTADYDGIKRVNALRWMMGDVSL
;
A
#
# COMPACT_ATOMS: atom_id res chain seq x y z
N ILE A 1 18.99 -21.75 -25.91
CA ILE A 1 19.31 -22.29 -24.56
C ILE A 1 20.52 -23.18 -24.74
N LEU A 2 21.65 -22.80 -24.11
CA LEU A 2 22.91 -23.55 -24.17
C LEU A 2 22.81 -24.77 -23.25
N GLN A 3 23.17 -25.96 -23.74
CA GLN A 3 23.02 -27.21 -22.98
C GLN A 3 23.93 -27.30 -21.75
N ASP A 4 25.09 -26.64 -21.80
CA ASP A 4 26.15 -26.77 -20.79
C ASP A 4 26.35 -25.52 -19.90
N ARG A 5 25.47 -24.54 -19.99
CA ARG A 5 25.56 -23.29 -19.22
C ARG A 5 24.20 -22.87 -18.68
N MET A 6 24.21 -22.33 -17.45
CA MET A 6 23.04 -21.70 -16.89
C MET A 6 22.58 -20.55 -17.79
N THR A 7 21.32 -20.55 -18.18
CA THR A 7 20.71 -19.54 -19.03
C THR A 7 19.66 -18.80 -18.21
N TYR A 8 19.88 -17.50 -17.98
CA TYR A 8 18.92 -16.62 -17.30
C TYR A 8 17.98 -16.03 -18.34
N ILE A 9 16.69 -16.22 -18.15
CA ILE A 9 15.65 -15.72 -19.06
C ILE A 9 14.75 -14.76 -18.31
N PHE A 10 14.59 -13.56 -18.86
CA PHE A 10 13.74 -12.51 -18.31
C PHE A 10 12.58 -12.26 -19.28
N PHE A 11 11.37 -12.46 -18.80
CA PHE A 11 10.15 -12.08 -19.51
C PHE A 11 9.50 -10.90 -18.81
N ASP A 12 9.37 -9.80 -19.52
CA ASP A 12 8.69 -8.62 -19.06
C ASP A 12 7.25 -8.59 -19.57
N GLU A 13 6.29 -8.27 -18.66
CA GLU A 13 4.85 -8.20 -18.98
C GLU A 13 4.33 -9.45 -19.71
N ILE A 14 4.67 -10.64 -19.21
CA ILE A 14 4.42 -11.95 -19.87
C ILE A 14 2.95 -12.20 -20.20
N GLN A 15 2.03 -11.55 -19.50
CA GLN A 15 0.58 -11.70 -19.74
C GLN A 15 0.13 -11.24 -21.13
N HIS A 16 1.00 -10.58 -21.89
CA HIS A 16 0.75 -10.20 -23.28
C HIS A 16 1.07 -11.31 -24.28
N VAL A 17 1.69 -12.41 -23.81
CA VAL A 17 2.03 -13.57 -24.65
C VAL A 17 0.91 -14.61 -24.52
N SER A 18 0.38 -15.05 -25.67
CA SER A 18 -0.60 -16.14 -25.68
C SER A 18 0.06 -17.43 -25.18
N ASP A 19 -0.70 -18.24 -24.43
CA ASP A 19 -0.27 -19.54 -23.91
C ASP A 19 1.03 -19.49 -23.07
N PHE A 20 1.34 -18.32 -22.50
CA PHE A 20 2.55 -18.14 -21.69
C PHE A 20 2.67 -19.14 -20.51
N PRO A 21 1.59 -19.64 -19.87
CA PRO A 21 1.74 -20.60 -18.80
C PRO A 21 2.42 -21.90 -19.25
N ASP A 22 2.11 -22.40 -20.45
CA ASP A 22 2.74 -23.62 -21.03
C ASP A 22 4.20 -23.36 -21.40
N ILE A 23 4.49 -22.16 -21.91
CA ILE A 23 5.87 -21.74 -22.23
C ILE A 23 6.72 -21.72 -20.96
N ILE A 24 6.23 -21.06 -19.90
CA ILE A 24 6.93 -20.97 -18.61
C ILE A 24 7.16 -22.36 -18.02
N ASN A 25 6.11 -23.22 -18.02
CA ASN A 25 6.22 -24.57 -17.49
C ASN A 25 7.26 -25.39 -18.27
N SER A 26 7.25 -25.32 -19.60
CA SER A 26 8.22 -25.99 -20.47
C SER A 26 9.66 -25.54 -20.22
N LEU A 27 9.88 -24.25 -19.99
CA LEU A 27 11.20 -23.69 -19.69
C LEU A 27 11.67 -24.07 -18.30
N ASN A 28 10.77 -24.05 -17.31
CA ASN A 28 11.09 -24.37 -15.92
C ASN A 28 11.46 -25.86 -15.70
N LEU A 29 11.13 -26.73 -16.65
CA LEU A 29 11.57 -28.13 -16.63
C LEU A 29 13.04 -28.32 -17.05
N LYS A 30 13.69 -27.30 -17.57
CA LYS A 30 15.08 -27.38 -18.03
C LYS A 30 16.04 -27.04 -16.88
N PRO A 31 16.93 -27.97 -16.48
CA PRO A 31 17.79 -27.79 -15.30
C PRO A 31 18.84 -26.68 -15.47
N THR A 32 19.08 -26.22 -16.70
CA THR A 32 20.03 -25.15 -17.03
C THR A 32 19.32 -23.81 -17.28
N VAL A 33 18.05 -23.66 -16.91
CA VAL A 33 17.29 -22.42 -17.08
C VAL A 33 16.89 -21.87 -15.70
N ASP A 34 17.20 -20.61 -15.49
CA ASP A 34 16.68 -19.80 -14.39
C ASP A 34 15.78 -18.72 -14.99
N LEU A 35 14.51 -18.68 -14.55
CA LEU A 35 13.45 -17.94 -15.21
C LEU A 35 12.91 -16.83 -14.31
N TYR A 36 12.97 -15.60 -14.81
CA TYR A 36 12.42 -14.41 -14.17
C TYR A 36 11.26 -13.87 -15.02
N VAL A 37 10.12 -13.66 -14.36
CA VAL A 37 8.89 -13.25 -15.05
C VAL A 37 8.30 -12.06 -14.34
N THR A 38 8.02 -10.98 -15.05
CA THR A 38 7.32 -9.83 -14.50
C THR A 38 5.88 -9.74 -14.98
N GLY A 39 5.07 -9.05 -14.20
CA GLY A 39 3.73 -8.66 -14.57
C GLY A 39 3.17 -7.61 -13.63
N SER A 40 2.43 -6.68 -14.20
CA SER A 40 1.93 -5.47 -13.54
C SER A 40 0.65 -5.67 -12.73
N ASN A 41 0.18 -6.92 -12.51
CA ASN A 41 -1.04 -7.13 -11.73
C ASN A 41 -1.09 -8.46 -10.95
N ALA A 42 -1.87 -8.42 -9.86
CA ALA A 42 -2.08 -9.55 -8.98
C ALA A 42 -2.80 -10.76 -9.64
N TYR A 43 -3.50 -10.54 -10.74
CA TYR A 43 -4.22 -11.61 -11.45
C TYR A 43 -3.28 -12.63 -12.09
N MET A 44 -2.11 -12.19 -12.55
CA MET A 44 -1.08 -13.08 -13.07
C MET A 44 -0.67 -14.16 -12.07
N LEU A 45 -0.61 -13.80 -10.80
CA LEU A 45 -0.12 -14.67 -9.74
C LEU A 45 -1.22 -15.54 -9.12
N SER A 46 -2.49 -15.13 -9.26
CA SER A 46 -3.59 -15.73 -8.48
C SER A 46 -4.35 -16.86 -9.18
N SER A 47 -4.34 -16.97 -10.51
CA SER A 47 -5.27 -17.90 -11.17
C SER A 47 -4.62 -19.04 -11.95
N GLU A 48 -3.81 -18.74 -12.96
CA GLU A 48 -3.28 -19.78 -13.86
C GLU A 48 -1.83 -20.14 -13.53
N ILE A 49 -0.97 -19.16 -13.31
CA ILE A 49 0.43 -19.40 -12.95
C ILE A 49 0.52 -20.06 -11.58
N ALA A 50 -0.23 -19.56 -10.59
CA ALA A 50 -0.21 -20.14 -9.25
C ALA A 50 -0.64 -21.61 -9.25
N THR A 51 -1.56 -22.00 -10.14
CA THR A 51 -2.00 -23.38 -10.27
C THR A 51 -0.97 -24.24 -11.01
N LEU A 52 -0.42 -23.74 -12.12
CA LEU A 52 0.54 -24.47 -12.96
C LEU A 52 1.94 -24.55 -12.35
N LEU A 53 2.37 -23.53 -11.67
CA LEU A 53 3.70 -23.43 -11.04
C LEU A 53 3.65 -23.62 -9.53
N SER A 54 2.54 -24.09 -8.97
CA SER A 54 2.37 -24.25 -7.52
C SER A 54 3.58 -24.92 -6.86
N GLY A 55 4.22 -24.23 -5.92
CA GLY A 55 5.41 -24.72 -5.22
C GLY A 55 6.72 -24.65 -6.01
N ARG A 56 6.76 -24.03 -7.20
CA ARG A 56 7.94 -23.96 -8.08
C ARG A 56 8.35 -22.52 -8.43
N TYR A 57 7.85 -21.51 -7.73
CA TYR A 57 8.27 -20.13 -7.91
C TYR A 57 8.38 -19.40 -6.58
N ILE A 58 9.13 -18.33 -6.57
CA ILE A 58 9.22 -17.38 -5.47
C ILE A 58 8.62 -16.07 -6.00
N GLU A 59 7.66 -15.53 -5.25
CA GLU A 59 7.07 -14.24 -5.55
C GLU A 59 7.90 -13.12 -4.92
N ILE A 60 8.26 -12.13 -5.74
CA ILE A 60 8.93 -10.92 -5.31
C ILE A 60 7.98 -9.74 -5.57
N ALA A 61 7.28 -9.29 -4.53
CA ALA A 61 6.44 -8.12 -4.61
C ALA A 61 7.31 -6.85 -4.57
N MET A 62 7.18 -6.00 -5.60
CA MET A 62 7.90 -4.73 -5.68
C MET A 62 6.94 -3.58 -5.40
N LEU A 63 7.29 -2.77 -4.42
CA LEU A 63 6.62 -1.51 -4.08
C LEU A 63 7.40 -0.34 -4.69
N PRO A 64 6.79 0.85 -4.85
CA PRO A 64 7.55 2.08 -5.07
C PRO A 64 8.59 2.29 -3.95
N LEU A 65 9.51 3.25 -4.11
CA LEU A 65 10.56 3.49 -3.12
C LEU A 65 10.01 3.67 -1.71
N SER A 66 10.58 2.98 -0.74
CA SER A 66 10.40 3.30 0.68
C SER A 66 10.95 4.68 0.99
N PHE A 67 10.58 5.26 2.13
CA PHE A 67 11.15 6.56 2.54
C PHE A 67 12.67 6.52 2.63
N LYS A 68 13.24 5.43 3.14
CA LYS A 68 14.69 5.24 3.22
C LYS A 68 15.33 5.21 1.83
N GLU A 69 14.82 4.40 0.90
CA GLU A 69 15.34 4.33 -0.47
C GLU A 69 15.24 5.68 -1.19
N TYR A 70 14.16 6.44 -0.95
CA TYR A 70 14.01 7.79 -1.48
C TYR A 70 15.07 8.74 -0.93
N VAL A 71 15.30 8.75 0.39
CA VAL A 71 16.30 9.56 1.05
C VAL A 71 17.71 9.24 0.54
N GLU A 72 18.03 7.95 0.39
CA GLU A 72 19.30 7.48 -0.16
C GLU A 72 19.44 7.87 -1.64
N GLY A 73 18.39 7.69 -2.45
CA GLY A 73 18.39 8.03 -3.87
C GLY A 73 18.47 9.53 -4.18
N THR A 74 18.05 10.39 -3.24
CA THR A 74 18.08 11.85 -3.37
C THR A 74 19.19 12.52 -2.55
N ASP A 75 20.03 11.75 -1.86
CA ASP A 75 21.09 12.23 -0.96
C ASP A 75 20.59 13.27 0.07
N SER A 76 19.38 13.06 0.60
CA SER A 76 18.66 14.01 1.46
C SER A 76 18.68 13.65 2.95
N SER A 77 19.61 12.81 3.39
CA SER A 77 19.72 12.29 4.77
C SER A 77 19.95 13.39 5.83
N ASN A 78 20.48 14.54 5.43
CA ASN A 78 20.79 15.66 6.33
C ASN A 78 19.55 16.40 6.85
N ASN A 79 18.38 16.25 6.21
CA ASN A 79 17.13 16.92 6.60
C ASN A 79 15.91 16.05 6.32
N LEU A 80 15.64 15.09 7.20
CA LEU A 80 14.55 14.14 7.07
C LEU A 80 13.15 14.81 6.99
N PRO A 81 12.82 15.89 7.73
CA PRO A 81 11.54 16.58 7.57
C PRO A 81 11.34 17.17 6.17
N GLN A 82 12.38 17.75 5.57
CA GLN A 82 12.31 18.25 4.20
C GLN A 82 12.21 17.10 3.21
N ALA A 83 13.01 16.05 3.37
CA ALA A 83 12.93 14.84 2.54
C ALA A 83 11.54 14.20 2.58
N TYR A 84 10.89 14.18 3.75
CA TYR A 84 9.51 13.71 3.89
C TYR A 84 8.53 14.61 3.15
N THR A 85 8.68 15.92 3.25
CA THR A 85 7.86 16.88 2.51
C THR A 85 7.98 16.65 1.00
N ASP A 86 9.20 16.45 0.52
CA ASP A 86 9.47 16.16 -0.90
C ASP A 86 8.89 14.81 -1.30
N TYR A 87 9.08 13.77 -0.50
CA TYR A 87 8.54 12.43 -0.72
C TYR A 87 7.02 12.41 -0.92
N ILE A 88 6.26 13.11 -0.06
CA ILE A 88 4.80 13.18 -0.15
C ILE A 88 4.29 14.13 -1.24
N THR A 89 5.12 15.05 -1.70
CA THR A 89 4.73 16.03 -2.72
C THR A 89 5.14 15.61 -4.13
N ARG A 90 6.25 14.90 -4.26
CA ARG A 90 6.78 14.47 -5.56
C ARG A 90 6.26 13.10 -5.98
N SER A 91 6.50 12.08 -5.24
CA SER A 91 6.08 10.69 -5.44
C SER A 91 7.20 9.74 -4.98
N SER A 92 6.82 8.50 -4.71
CA SER A 92 7.73 7.39 -4.41
C SER A 92 8.08 6.52 -5.64
N PHE A 93 7.59 6.83 -6.83
CA PHE A 93 8.01 6.12 -8.04
C PHE A 93 9.47 6.44 -8.39
N PRO A 94 10.31 5.42 -8.67
CA PRO A 94 11.76 5.62 -8.86
C PRO A 94 12.11 6.69 -9.89
N TYR A 95 11.43 6.74 -11.03
CA TYR A 95 11.74 7.70 -12.09
C TYR A 95 11.51 9.15 -11.67
N THR A 96 10.66 9.41 -10.67
CA THR A 96 10.37 10.79 -10.22
C THR A 96 11.56 11.48 -9.54
N ILE A 97 12.54 10.73 -9.04
CA ILE A 97 13.76 11.35 -8.47
C ILE A 97 14.67 11.94 -9.53
N GLU A 98 14.58 11.47 -10.77
CA GLU A 98 15.36 11.98 -11.91
C GLU A 98 14.75 13.23 -12.55
N LEU A 99 13.47 13.51 -12.26
CA LEU A 99 12.74 14.65 -12.84
C LEU A 99 13.05 15.95 -12.11
N GLY A 100 13.31 17.02 -12.86
CA GLY A 100 13.73 18.31 -12.33
C GLY A 100 12.60 19.15 -11.75
N THR A 101 11.45 19.15 -12.40
CA THR A 101 10.32 20.03 -12.09
C THR A 101 9.07 19.29 -11.64
N TYR A 102 8.26 19.96 -10.85
CA TYR A 102 6.96 19.40 -10.43
C TYR A 102 6.02 19.15 -11.61
N SER A 103 6.10 19.95 -12.69
CA SER A 103 5.30 19.74 -13.90
C SER A 103 5.65 18.41 -14.56
N GLU A 104 6.94 18.12 -14.74
CA GLU A 104 7.39 16.84 -15.31
C GLU A 104 6.92 15.65 -14.48
N ILE A 105 6.91 15.78 -13.16
CA ILE A 105 6.40 14.74 -12.25
C ILE A 105 4.89 14.53 -12.47
N ILE A 106 4.10 15.60 -12.56
CA ILE A 106 2.66 15.50 -12.79
C ILE A 106 2.38 14.88 -14.17
N ASP A 107 3.12 15.25 -15.21
CA ASP A 107 2.98 14.66 -16.54
C ASP A 107 3.30 13.16 -16.53
N TYR A 108 4.37 12.77 -15.84
CA TYR A 108 4.74 11.37 -15.65
C TYR A 108 3.66 10.59 -14.87
N LEU A 109 3.22 11.10 -13.71
CA LEU A 109 2.18 10.47 -12.91
C LEU A 109 0.84 10.36 -13.66
N THR A 110 0.52 11.35 -14.47
CA THR A 110 -0.67 11.31 -15.36
C THR A 110 -0.54 10.18 -16.38
N GLY A 111 0.65 9.99 -16.96
CA GLY A 111 0.94 8.87 -17.86
C GLY A 111 0.79 7.52 -17.17
N VAL A 112 1.35 7.37 -15.96
CA VAL A 112 1.21 6.14 -15.13
C VAL A 112 -0.27 5.88 -14.82
N TYR A 113 -0.99 6.89 -14.32
CA TYR A 113 -2.41 6.79 -14.00
C TYR A 113 -3.25 6.36 -15.22
N ASN A 114 -3.05 6.98 -16.37
CA ASN A 114 -3.78 6.65 -17.59
C ASN A 114 -3.47 5.21 -18.05
N THR A 115 -2.23 4.75 -17.89
CA THR A 115 -1.85 3.38 -18.24
C THR A 115 -2.57 2.38 -17.34
N ILE A 116 -2.55 2.59 -16.03
CA ILE A 116 -3.23 1.71 -15.06
C ILE A 116 -4.74 1.74 -15.29
N VAL A 117 -5.34 2.93 -15.32
CA VAL A 117 -6.80 3.08 -15.38
C VAL A 117 -7.35 2.67 -16.74
N VAL A 118 -6.77 3.17 -17.83
CA VAL A 118 -7.34 2.96 -19.18
C VAL A 118 -6.94 1.61 -19.75
N LYS A 119 -5.66 1.25 -19.73
CA LYS A 119 -5.21 0.00 -20.33
C LYS A 119 -5.52 -1.20 -19.44
N ASP A 120 -5.16 -1.15 -18.16
CA ASP A 120 -5.25 -2.33 -17.32
C ASP A 120 -6.64 -2.57 -16.76
N ILE A 121 -7.30 -1.55 -16.23
CA ILE A 121 -8.62 -1.73 -15.61
C ILE A 121 -9.72 -1.81 -16.66
N MET A 122 -9.80 -0.81 -17.52
CA MET A 122 -10.92 -0.70 -18.48
C MET A 122 -10.91 -1.81 -19.54
N ALA A 123 -9.73 -2.07 -20.15
CA ALA A 123 -9.62 -3.06 -21.19
C ALA A 123 -9.87 -4.49 -20.67
N ARG A 124 -9.34 -4.83 -19.51
CA ARG A 124 -9.46 -6.19 -18.94
C ARG A 124 -10.81 -6.48 -18.31
N LYS A 125 -11.34 -5.54 -17.53
CA LYS A 125 -12.60 -5.76 -16.78
C LYS A 125 -13.85 -5.42 -17.59
N ARG A 126 -13.67 -4.89 -18.83
CA ARG A 126 -14.78 -4.44 -19.69
C ARG A 126 -15.74 -3.54 -18.91
N LEU A 127 -15.17 -2.60 -18.15
CA LEU A 127 -15.95 -1.66 -17.35
C LEU A 127 -16.54 -0.61 -18.29
N PRO A 128 -17.85 -0.38 -18.26
CA PRO A 128 -18.51 0.44 -19.27
C PRO A 128 -18.35 1.96 -19.05
N ASP A 129 -17.96 2.39 -17.82
CA ASP A 129 -18.01 3.80 -17.43
C ASP A 129 -16.70 4.25 -16.77
N VAL A 130 -15.85 4.92 -17.55
CA VAL A 130 -14.58 5.51 -17.11
C VAL A 130 -14.82 6.60 -16.07
N MET A 131 -15.82 7.47 -16.26
CA MET A 131 -16.10 8.59 -15.36
C MET A 131 -16.54 8.10 -13.98
N MET A 132 -17.27 7.00 -13.94
CA MET A 132 -17.66 6.38 -12.67
C MET A 132 -16.46 5.76 -11.96
N LEU A 133 -15.59 5.05 -12.69
CA LEU A 133 -14.33 4.53 -12.15
C LEU A 133 -13.47 5.66 -11.57
N GLU A 134 -13.26 6.75 -12.29
CA GLU A 134 -12.53 7.92 -11.80
C GLU A 134 -13.14 8.51 -10.53
N SER A 135 -14.46 8.52 -10.44
CA SER A 135 -15.14 9.00 -9.23
C SER A 135 -14.89 8.11 -8.03
N VAL A 136 -14.90 6.78 -8.22
CA VAL A 136 -14.56 5.81 -7.17
C VAL A 136 -13.09 5.94 -6.78
N ILE A 137 -12.19 6.15 -7.75
CA ILE A 137 -10.76 6.38 -7.48
C ILE A 137 -10.56 7.63 -6.62
N ARG A 138 -11.15 8.78 -7.03
CA ARG A 138 -11.04 10.03 -6.27
C ARG A 138 -11.63 9.91 -4.87
N PHE A 139 -12.78 9.25 -4.75
CA PHE A 139 -13.40 9.01 -3.46
C PHE A 139 -12.50 8.16 -2.55
N THR A 140 -11.91 7.08 -3.09
CA THR A 140 -11.01 6.22 -2.34
C THR A 140 -9.74 6.96 -1.93
N ALA A 141 -9.16 7.75 -2.85
CA ALA A 141 -7.99 8.59 -2.59
C ALA A 141 -8.24 9.65 -1.50
N ASP A 142 -9.45 10.22 -1.43
CA ASP A 142 -9.82 11.21 -0.41
C ASP A 142 -10.08 10.56 0.96
N ASN A 143 -10.43 9.28 0.96
CA ASN A 143 -10.80 8.53 2.16
C ASN A 143 -9.78 7.45 2.58
N ILE A 144 -8.50 7.60 2.19
CA ILE A 144 -7.44 6.69 2.66
C ILE A 144 -7.41 6.65 4.19
N GLY A 145 -7.12 5.48 4.76
CA GLY A 145 -7.10 5.28 6.21
C GLY A 145 -8.48 5.26 6.89
N ASN A 146 -9.56 5.57 6.18
CA ASN A 146 -10.91 5.40 6.73
C ASN A 146 -11.46 4.00 6.46
N ILE A 147 -12.27 3.50 7.40
CA ILE A 147 -13.06 2.31 7.14
C ILE A 147 -14.10 2.63 6.05
N LEU A 148 -14.01 1.93 4.93
CA LEU A 148 -14.91 2.12 3.79
C LEU A 148 -15.93 0.99 3.69
N SER A 149 -17.18 1.39 3.44
CA SER A 149 -18.28 0.50 3.09
C SER A 149 -18.64 0.73 1.63
N THR A 150 -18.62 -0.32 0.81
CA THR A 150 -19.02 -0.27 -0.61
C THR A 150 -20.46 0.22 -0.78
N LYS A 151 -21.34 -0.12 0.16
CA LYS A 151 -22.69 0.42 0.22
C LYS A 151 -22.68 1.93 0.42
N ARG A 152 -21.91 2.44 1.39
CA ARG A 152 -21.83 3.89 1.66
C ARG A 152 -21.25 4.65 0.46
N ILE A 153 -20.27 4.06 -0.24
CA ILE A 153 -19.73 4.65 -1.47
C ILE A 153 -20.83 4.75 -2.52
N ALA A 154 -21.60 3.67 -2.74
CA ALA A 154 -22.70 3.66 -3.70
C ALA A 154 -23.80 4.69 -3.35
N ASP A 155 -24.15 4.80 -2.08
CA ASP A 155 -25.15 5.77 -1.59
C ASP A 155 -24.69 7.22 -1.84
N ILE A 156 -23.42 7.54 -1.52
CA ILE A 156 -22.85 8.89 -1.74
C ILE A 156 -22.80 9.22 -3.24
N MET A 157 -22.24 8.31 -4.07
CA MET A 157 -22.17 8.52 -5.51
C MET A 157 -23.56 8.72 -6.14
N THR A 158 -24.55 7.96 -5.66
CA THR A 158 -25.94 8.09 -6.14
C THR A 158 -26.56 9.44 -5.71
N ALA A 159 -26.28 9.89 -4.50
CA ALA A 159 -26.71 11.21 -4.02
C ALA A 159 -26.10 12.36 -4.84
N ASP A 160 -24.86 12.19 -5.30
CA ASP A 160 -24.15 13.12 -6.18
C ASP A 160 -24.60 13.03 -7.67
N GLY A 161 -25.72 12.33 -7.92
CA GLY A 161 -26.32 12.19 -9.26
C GLY A 161 -25.71 11.10 -10.13
N ARG A 162 -24.82 10.26 -9.59
CA ARG A 162 -24.17 9.14 -10.28
C ARG A 162 -24.68 7.81 -9.76
N LYS A 163 -25.79 7.33 -10.32
CA LYS A 163 -26.41 6.08 -9.89
C LYS A 163 -25.47 4.89 -10.09
N ILE A 164 -25.07 4.26 -9.00
CA ILE A 164 -24.21 3.09 -8.97
C ILE A 164 -24.71 2.12 -7.90
N ASP A 165 -24.63 0.83 -8.16
CA ASP A 165 -24.93 -0.21 -7.16
C ASP A 165 -23.67 -0.67 -6.42
N GLN A 166 -23.87 -1.28 -5.25
CA GLN A 166 -22.81 -1.76 -4.38
C GLN A 166 -21.89 -2.76 -5.09
N LYS A 167 -22.43 -3.67 -5.91
CA LYS A 167 -21.63 -4.71 -6.60
C LYS A 167 -20.70 -4.07 -7.63
N THR A 168 -21.14 -3.01 -8.28
CA THR A 168 -20.30 -2.26 -9.22
C THR A 168 -19.16 -1.54 -8.50
N VAL A 169 -19.41 -0.95 -7.33
CA VAL A 169 -18.33 -0.39 -6.48
C VAL A 169 -17.34 -1.47 -6.07
N GLU A 170 -17.81 -2.63 -5.65
CA GLU A 170 -16.95 -3.77 -5.29
C GLU A 170 -16.07 -4.20 -6.46
N ARG A 171 -16.62 -4.27 -7.68
CA ARG A 171 -15.87 -4.58 -8.90
C ARG A 171 -14.79 -3.53 -9.20
N TYR A 172 -15.08 -2.25 -9.01
CA TYR A 172 -14.10 -1.19 -9.22
C TYR A 172 -12.98 -1.24 -8.19
N LEU A 173 -13.30 -1.40 -6.90
CA LEU A 173 -12.30 -1.53 -5.85
C LEU A 173 -11.44 -2.79 -6.03
N SER A 174 -12.04 -3.94 -6.40
CA SER A 174 -11.30 -5.16 -6.72
C SER A 174 -10.32 -4.93 -7.88
N ALA A 175 -10.77 -4.25 -8.94
CA ALA A 175 -9.91 -3.94 -10.08
C ALA A 175 -8.74 -3.02 -9.71
N LEU A 176 -8.98 -2.03 -8.83
CA LEU A 176 -7.93 -1.14 -8.31
C LEU A 176 -6.92 -1.90 -7.43
N CYS A 177 -7.37 -2.87 -6.63
CA CYS A 177 -6.48 -3.72 -5.85
C CYS A 177 -5.67 -4.66 -6.75
N GLU A 178 -6.28 -5.23 -7.78
CA GLU A 178 -5.61 -6.12 -8.73
C GLU A 178 -4.49 -5.43 -9.53
N THR A 179 -4.60 -4.11 -9.76
CA THR A 179 -3.57 -3.31 -10.44
C THR A 179 -2.57 -2.69 -9.45
N PHE A 180 -2.61 -3.07 -8.19
CA PHE A 180 -1.79 -2.48 -7.13
C PHE A 180 -1.91 -0.95 -6.99
N PHE A 181 -2.96 -0.35 -7.55
CA PHE A 181 -3.22 1.08 -7.39
C PHE A 181 -3.64 1.42 -5.96
N VAL A 182 -4.43 0.52 -5.33
CA VAL A 182 -4.77 0.57 -3.92
C VAL A 182 -4.56 -0.79 -3.25
N TYR A 183 -4.34 -0.77 -1.96
CA TYR A 183 -4.26 -1.96 -1.10
C TYR A 183 -5.43 -1.98 -0.13
N GLU A 184 -6.18 -3.07 -0.11
CA GLU A 184 -7.20 -3.31 0.90
C GLU A 184 -6.58 -3.94 2.15
N THR A 185 -6.78 -3.30 3.30
CA THR A 185 -6.32 -3.80 4.59
C THR A 185 -7.51 -4.28 5.40
N LYS A 186 -7.58 -5.59 5.60
CA LYS A 186 -8.68 -6.25 6.32
C LYS A 186 -8.59 -5.98 7.81
N ARG A 187 -9.73 -6.06 8.48
CA ARG A 187 -9.79 -5.90 9.94
C ARG A 187 -9.45 -7.21 10.66
N TYR A 188 -8.72 -7.08 11.74
CA TYR A 188 -8.32 -8.18 12.62
C TYR A 188 -8.88 -7.96 14.02
N ASN A 189 -9.67 -8.91 14.52
CA ASN A 189 -10.13 -8.89 15.90
C ASN A 189 -8.98 -9.34 16.80
N ILE A 190 -8.41 -8.39 17.55
CA ILE A 190 -7.24 -8.62 18.41
C ILE A 190 -7.58 -9.65 19.50
N LYS A 191 -8.75 -9.51 20.13
CA LYS A 191 -9.22 -10.39 21.21
C LYS A 191 -9.52 -11.82 20.73
N GLY A 192 -10.20 -11.93 19.58
CA GLY A 192 -10.58 -13.21 18.98
C GLY A 192 -9.49 -13.82 18.09
N LYS A 193 -8.39 -13.12 17.85
CA LYS A 193 -7.27 -13.52 16.97
C LYS A 193 -7.75 -14.04 15.60
N GLN A 194 -8.70 -13.33 14.97
CA GLN A 194 -9.30 -13.75 13.71
C GLN A 194 -9.57 -12.56 12.77
N LEU A 195 -9.52 -12.84 11.48
CA LEU A 195 -9.89 -11.86 10.46
C LEU A 195 -11.41 -11.62 10.45
N LEU A 196 -11.79 -10.36 10.30
CA LEU A 196 -13.19 -9.98 10.13
C LEU A 196 -13.52 -9.94 8.63
N LYS A 197 -14.72 -10.43 8.28
CA LYS A 197 -15.15 -10.56 6.89
C LYS A 197 -15.60 -9.26 6.23
N THR A 198 -15.81 -8.21 7.00
CA THR A 198 -16.44 -6.97 6.53
C THR A 198 -15.66 -5.75 6.90
N LEU A 199 -15.71 -4.77 5.99
CA LEU A 199 -15.14 -3.43 6.13
C LEU A 199 -13.63 -3.44 6.33
N GLY A 200 -12.93 -2.82 5.42
CA GLY A 200 -11.48 -2.60 5.47
C GLY A 200 -11.14 -1.13 5.32
N LYS A 201 -9.86 -0.83 5.45
CA LYS A 201 -9.27 0.44 5.02
C LYS A 201 -8.62 0.24 3.66
N TYR A 202 -8.50 1.32 2.90
CA TYR A 202 -7.79 1.34 1.62
C TYR A 202 -6.65 2.34 1.69
N TYR A 203 -5.49 1.93 1.18
CA TYR A 203 -4.28 2.73 1.11
C TYR A 203 -3.81 2.82 -0.34
N LEU A 204 -3.37 3.99 -0.76
CA LEU A 204 -2.81 4.19 -2.10
C LEU A 204 -1.37 3.69 -2.17
N VAL A 205 -0.98 3.22 -3.34
CA VAL A 205 0.39 2.81 -3.63
C VAL A 205 1.38 3.97 -3.54
N ASP A 206 0.91 5.20 -3.78
CA ASP A 206 1.76 6.40 -3.81
C ASP A 206 0.98 7.67 -3.42
N ILE A 207 1.58 8.52 -2.60
CA ILE A 207 0.97 9.77 -2.14
C ILE A 207 1.08 10.89 -3.20
N GLY A 208 2.08 10.85 -4.07
CA GLY A 208 2.18 11.76 -5.21
C GLY A 208 1.00 11.59 -6.17
N LEU A 209 0.58 10.35 -6.45
CA LEU A 209 -0.66 10.08 -7.20
C LEU A 209 -1.90 10.66 -6.50
N ARG A 210 -2.00 10.52 -5.16
CA ARG A 210 -3.09 11.14 -4.40
C ARG A 210 -3.12 12.65 -4.59
N ARG A 211 -1.96 13.30 -4.50
CA ARG A 211 -1.84 14.74 -4.69
C ARG A 211 -2.21 15.18 -6.11
N MET A 212 -1.78 14.43 -7.12
CA MET A 212 -2.16 14.67 -8.51
C MET A 212 -3.69 14.60 -8.70
N LEU A 213 -4.34 13.59 -8.10
CA LEU A 213 -5.78 13.36 -8.23
C LEU A 213 -6.63 14.40 -7.51
N LEU A 214 -6.23 14.81 -6.30
CA LEU A 214 -7.05 15.63 -5.39
C LEU A 214 -6.57 17.08 -5.29
N GLY A 215 -5.36 17.37 -5.75
CA GLY A 215 -4.69 18.66 -5.54
C GLY A 215 -4.20 18.84 -4.11
N SER A 216 -3.68 20.04 -3.81
CA SER A 216 -3.08 20.34 -2.49
C SER A 216 -4.09 20.61 -1.37
N ARG A 217 -5.36 20.74 -1.67
CA ARG A 217 -6.41 21.10 -0.68
C ARG A 217 -6.82 19.94 0.24
N SER A 218 -6.59 18.69 -0.18
CA SER A 218 -6.92 17.48 0.59
C SER A 218 -5.73 17.01 1.44
N PHE A 219 -4.98 17.93 2.06
CA PHE A 219 -3.83 17.59 2.89
C PHE A 219 -4.31 17.22 4.30
N ASP A 220 -4.29 15.93 4.59
CA ASP A 220 -4.49 15.37 5.93
C ASP A 220 -3.19 14.65 6.35
N ALA A 221 -2.38 15.33 7.16
CA ALA A 221 -1.06 14.84 7.55
C ALA A 221 -1.11 13.50 8.28
N GLY A 222 -2.14 13.28 9.10
CA GLY A 222 -2.31 12.01 9.83
C GLY A 222 -2.56 10.84 8.87
N ARG A 223 -3.52 10.98 7.96
CA ARG A 223 -3.84 9.93 6.99
C ARG A 223 -2.72 9.68 5.98
N ILE A 224 -2.02 10.74 5.57
CA ILE A 224 -0.85 10.61 4.70
C ILE A 224 0.23 9.79 5.41
N LEU A 225 0.55 10.13 6.66
CA LEU A 225 1.52 9.39 7.45
C LEU A 225 1.08 7.93 7.65
N GLU A 226 -0.20 7.70 7.97
CA GLU A 226 -0.76 6.35 8.12
C GLU A 226 -0.59 5.53 6.84
N ASN A 227 -0.86 6.12 5.68
CA ASN A 227 -0.65 5.45 4.38
C ASN A 227 0.84 5.08 4.15
N ILE A 228 1.75 5.98 4.48
CA ILE A 228 3.18 5.73 4.31
C ILE A 228 3.66 4.65 5.28
N VAL A 229 3.23 4.70 6.55
CA VAL A 229 3.54 3.65 7.53
C VAL A 229 3.00 2.29 7.08
N TYR A 230 1.81 2.25 6.47
CA TYR A 230 1.27 1.02 5.88
C TYR A 230 2.21 0.45 4.82
N LEU A 231 2.64 1.27 3.87
CA LEU A 231 3.56 0.84 2.81
C LEU A 231 4.92 0.42 3.37
N GLU A 232 5.44 1.14 4.36
CA GLU A 232 6.68 0.78 5.05
C GLU A 232 6.58 -0.60 5.75
N LEU A 233 5.44 -0.91 6.37
CA LEU A 233 5.21 -2.22 6.97
C LEU A 233 5.17 -3.33 5.91
N LEU A 234 4.64 -3.05 4.70
CA LEU A 234 4.70 -3.98 3.57
C LEU A 234 6.13 -4.15 3.05
N HIS A 235 6.92 -3.08 2.94
CA HIS A 235 8.35 -3.15 2.59
C HIS A 235 9.13 -4.05 3.55
N ARG A 236 8.76 -4.03 4.83
CA ARG A 236 9.31 -4.93 5.86
C ARG A 236 8.69 -6.33 5.83
N GLN A 237 8.00 -6.68 4.75
CA GLN A 237 7.37 -7.99 4.53
C GLN A 237 6.39 -8.41 5.64
N LYS A 238 5.76 -7.44 6.32
CA LYS A 238 4.74 -7.72 7.34
C LYS A 238 3.39 -7.97 6.70
N LYS A 239 2.60 -8.89 7.29
CA LYS A 239 1.17 -8.97 7.02
C LYS A 239 0.47 -7.94 7.87
N VAL A 240 -0.17 -6.96 7.23
CA VAL A 240 -0.73 -5.79 7.90
C VAL A 240 -2.24 -5.84 7.92
N TYR A 241 -2.82 -5.58 9.08
CA TYR A 241 -4.26 -5.56 9.31
C TYR A 241 -4.65 -4.33 10.12
N VAL A 242 -5.92 -3.90 10.01
CA VAL A 242 -6.50 -2.90 10.91
C VAL A 242 -6.98 -3.60 12.17
N GLY A 243 -6.46 -3.20 13.33
CA GLY A 243 -6.83 -3.80 14.60
C GLY A 243 -8.21 -3.37 15.07
N LYS A 244 -9.01 -4.32 15.57
CA LYS A 244 -10.25 -4.05 16.29
C LYS A 244 -10.16 -4.61 17.71
N MET A 245 -10.37 -3.72 18.69
CA MET A 245 -10.42 -4.07 20.11
C MET A 245 -11.71 -3.52 20.71
N ASP A 246 -12.74 -4.36 20.82
CA ASP A 246 -14.09 -4.00 21.21
C ASP A 246 -14.66 -2.85 20.36
N SER A 247 -14.82 -1.63 20.91
CA SER A 247 -15.24 -0.42 20.20
C SER A 247 -14.09 0.43 19.65
N LEU A 248 -12.85 0.15 20.06
CA LEU A 248 -11.65 0.88 19.65
C LEU A 248 -11.00 0.27 18.42
N GLU A 249 -10.28 1.09 17.71
CA GLU A 249 -9.48 0.73 16.55
C GLU A 249 -7.98 0.90 16.87
N VAL A 250 -7.19 0.01 16.35
CA VAL A 250 -5.73 0.13 16.29
C VAL A 250 -5.36 0.21 14.82
N ASP A 251 -4.61 1.24 14.43
CA ASP A 251 -4.35 1.49 13.02
C ASP A 251 -3.74 0.29 12.35
N PHE A 252 -2.70 -0.32 12.95
CA PHE A 252 -2.10 -1.51 12.38
C PHE A 252 -1.80 -2.60 13.41
N VAL A 253 -2.12 -3.81 13.01
CA VAL A 253 -1.61 -5.06 13.55
C VAL A 253 -0.69 -5.65 12.50
N ALA A 254 0.60 -5.63 12.74
CA ALA A 254 1.59 -6.17 11.83
C ALA A 254 2.05 -7.54 12.33
N ILE A 255 1.99 -8.53 11.44
CA ILE A 255 2.32 -9.93 11.76
C ILE A 255 3.48 -10.39 10.87
N ASP A 256 4.51 -10.94 11.51
CA ASP A 256 5.66 -11.52 10.86
C ASP A 256 5.91 -12.89 11.48
N GLU A 257 5.70 -13.94 10.72
CA GLU A 257 5.72 -15.33 11.22
C GLU A 257 4.88 -15.50 12.48
N ASN A 258 5.51 -15.50 13.67
CA ASN A 258 4.86 -15.63 14.96
C ASN A 258 4.88 -14.35 15.80
N ASN A 259 5.48 -13.27 15.28
CA ASN A 259 5.61 -12.02 16.01
C ASN A 259 4.48 -11.08 15.59
N ILE A 260 3.83 -10.49 16.58
CA ILE A 260 2.80 -9.46 16.39
C ILE A 260 3.34 -8.13 16.92
N SER A 261 3.02 -7.05 16.26
CA SER A 261 3.27 -5.70 16.77
C SER A 261 2.09 -4.78 16.45
N TYR A 262 1.85 -3.80 17.31
CA TYR A 262 0.72 -2.90 17.23
C TYR A 262 1.21 -1.47 17.01
N TYR A 263 0.56 -0.76 16.10
CA TYR A 263 0.93 0.61 15.76
C TYR A 263 -0.29 1.51 15.75
N GLN A 264 -0.17 2.66 16.41
CA GLN A 264 -0.99 3.83 16.21
C GLN A 264 -0.17 4.88 15.46
N VAL A 265 -0.81 5.64 14.60
CA VAL A 265 -0.14 6.63 13.74
C VAL A 265 -0.85 7.97 13.85
N ALA A 266 -0.14 8.98 14.31
CA ALA A 266 -0.65 10.34 14.39
C ALA A 266 0.39 11.34 13.89
N ALA A 267 -0.04 12.39 13.20
CA ALA A 267 0.90 13.43 12.76
C ALA A 267 1.62 14.07 13.96
N THR A 268 0.90 14.28 15.06
CA THR A 268 1.45 14.78 16.32
C THR A 268 0.63 14.28 17.51
N VAL A 269 1.30 14.07 18.63
CA VAL A 269 0.66 13.74 19.93
C VAL A 269 1.11 14.71 21.03
N ARG A 270 1.55 15.92 20.67
CA ARG A 270 1.92 16.97 21.64
C ARG A 270 0.73 17.48 22.43
N ASP A 271 -0.48 17.40 21.88
CA ASP A 271 -1.71 17.64 22.62
C ASP A 271 -2.07 16.43 23.47
N GLU A 272 -2.28 16.66 24.78
CA GLU A 272 -2.56 15.61 25.75
C GLU A 272 -3.83 14.80 25.39
N THR A 273 -4.87 15.46 24.88
CA THR A 273 -6.10 14.79 24.48
C THR A 273 -5.87 13.80 23.35
N THR A 274 -5.04 14.20 22.37
CA THR A 274 -4.64 13.34 21.26
C THR A 274 -3.79 12.18 21.76
N LEU A 275 -2.78 12.45 22.60
CA LEU A 275 -1.94 11.41 23.18
C LEU A 275 -2.76 10.36 23.94
N GLN A 276 -3.66 10.79 24.80
CA GLN A 276 -4.52 9.89 25.58
C GLN A 276 -5.45 9.05 24.70
N ARG A 277 -5.96 9.61 23.61
CA ARG A 277 -6.76 8.88 22.63
C ARG A 277 -5.97 7.76 21.96
N GLU A 278 -4.74 8.05 21.51
CA GLU A 278 -3.89 7.05 20.85
C GLU A 278 -3.40 5.97 21.84
N LEU A 279 -3.09 6.35 23.06
CA LEU A 279 -2.74 5.40 24.12
C LEU A 279 -3.89 4.47 24.49
N ALA A 280 -5.12 4.99 24.57
CA ALA A 280 -6.29 4.24 25.07
C ALA A 280 -6.54 2.95 24.28
N SER A 281 -6.34 2.96 22.96
CA SER A 281 -6.55 1.79 22.12
C SER A 281 -5.49 0.71 22.38
N LEU A 282 -4.23 1.09 22.56
CA LEU A 282 -3.10 0.19 22.81
C LEU A 282 -3.09 -0.35 24.24
N GLN A 283 -3.48 0.46 25.23
CA GLN A 283 -3.57 0.07 26.65
C GLN A 283 -4.60 -1.04 26.91
N GLN A 284 -5.65 -1.13 26.09
CA GLN A 284 -6.65 -2.19 26.21
C GLN A 284 -6.14 -3.55 25.72
N ILE A 285 -5.02 -3.59 25.00
CA ILE A 285 -4.45 -4.84 24.51
C ILE A 285 -3.64 -5.48 25.64
N ASN A 286 -4.20 -6.54 26.21
CA ASN A 286 -3.60 -7.24 27.34
C ASN A 286 -2.75 -8.44 26.84
N ASP A 287 -1.66 -8.14 26.13
CA ASP A 287 -0.65 -9.11 25.72
C ASP A 287 0.76 -8.51 25.79
N GLN A 288 1.78 -9.35 25.56
CA GLN A 288 3.20 -8.99 25.69
C GLN A 288 3.83 -8.47 24.38
N TYR A 289 3.03 -8.35 23.32
CA TYR A 289 3.55 -7.91 22.04
C TYR A 289 3.86 -6.40 22.05
N PRO A 290 4.89 -5.96 21.29
CA PRO A 290 5.29 -4.57 21.22
C PRO A 290 4.17 -3.66 20.75
N LYS A 291 4.09 -2.47 21.35
CA LYS A 291 3.10 -1.43 21.05
C LYS A 291 3.79 -0.11 20.79
N TYR A 292 3.43 0.54 19.68
CA TYR A 292 4.09 1.75 19.21
C TYR A 292 3.09 2.84 18.84
N ILE A 293 3.45 4.10 19.15
CA ILE A 293 2.84 5.30 18.59
C ILE A 293 3.88 5.94 17.68
N LEU A 294 3.61 6.00 16.38
CA LEU A 294 4.48 6.64 15.39
C LEU A 294 3.98 8.06 15.10
N THR A 295 4.86 9.05 15.24
CA THR A 295 4.52 10.46 15.03
C THR A 295 5.59 11.18 14.22
N LEU A 296 5.26 12.38 13.70
CA LEU A 296 6.25 13.30 13.12
C LEU A 296 6.92 14.18 14.17
N ASP A 297 6.54 14.06 15.44
CA ASP A 297 7.16 14.82 16.52
C ASP A 297 8.65 14.48 16.64
N GLU A 298 9.51 15.50 16.71
CA GLU A 298 10.96 15.34 16.86
C GLU A 298 11.39 15.12 18.33
N ASP A 299 10.42 15.06 19.23
CA ASP A 299 10.66 14.85 20.64
C ASP A 299 11.34 13.48 20.89
N PRO A 300 12.19 13.35 21.92
CA PRO A 300 12.83 12.07 22.25
C PRO A 300 11.82 10.95 22.41
N THR A 301 12.23 9.72 22.11
CA THR A 301 11.43 8.52 22.38
C THR A 301 10.94 8.51 23.82
N ALA A 302 9.65 8.27 24.01
CA ALA A 302 9.03 8.13 25.32
C ALA A 302 8.40 6.77 25.47
N ASP A 303 8.30 6.30 26.71
CA ASP A 303 7.64 5.03 27.06
C ASP A 303 6.50 5.32 28.02
N TYR A 304 5.31 4.83 27.69
CA TYR A 304 4.08 4.95 28.46
C TYR A 304 3.60 3.54 28.84
N ASP A 305 4.13 3.01 29.94
CA ASP A 305 3.79 1.68 30.44
C ASP A 305 3.98 0.57 29.38
N GLY A 306 5.11 0.59 28.67
CA GLY A 306 5.44 -0.37 27.62
C GLY A 306 4.92 0.00 26.21
N ILE A 307 4.25 1.14 26.05
CA ILE A 307 3.89 1.72 24.75
C ILE A 307 4.94 2.77 24.38
N LYS A 308 5.70 2.52 23.33
CA LYS A 308 6.77 3.43 22.91
C LYS A 308 6.27 4.45 21.89
N ARG A 309 6.45 5.74 22.17
CA ARG A 309 6.30 6.81 21.18
C ARG A 309 7.62 7.02 20.44
N VAL A 310 7.58 6.95 19.13
CA VAL A 310 8.76 6.99 18.25
C VAL A 310 8.52 7.96 17.09
N ASN A 311 9.57 8.70 16.69
CA ASN A 311 9.52 9.48 15.47
C ASN A 311 9.47 8.57 14.24
N ALA A 312 8.42 8.72 13.41
CA ALA A 312 8.15 7.88 12.26
C ALA A 312 9.26 7.95 11.19
N LEU A 313 9.86 9.12 10.96
CA LEU A 313 10.92 9.28 9.95
C LEU A 313 12.17 8.50 10.34
N ARG A 314 12.59 8.59 11.60
CA ARG A 314 13.74 7.84 12.12
C ARG A 314 13.47 6.33 12.13
N TRP A 315 12.22 5.95 12.44
CA TRP A 315 11.82 4.55 12.36
C TRP A 315 11.89 4.02 10.91
N MET A 316 11.41 4.78 9.92
CA MET A 316 11.50 4.40 8.51
C MET A 316 12.95 4.33 8.01
N MET A 317 13.86 5.18 8.51
CA MET A 317 15.28 5.10 8.21
C MET A 317 15.98 3.88 8.82
N GLY A 318 15.36 3.23 9.80
CA GLY A 318 15.96 2.11 10.56
C GLY A 318 16.86 2.56 11.69
N ASP A 319 16.87 3.86 12.06
CA ASP A 319 17.69 4.43 13.13
C ASP A 319 17.19 4.04 14.52
N VAL A 320 15.98 3.57 14.62
CA VAL A 320 15.35 3.10 15.85
C VAL A 320 15.02 1.62 15.71
N SER A 321 15.72 0.79 16.46
CA SER A 321 15.35 -0.63 16.62
C SER A 321 14.11 -0.71 17.52
N LEU A 322 13.01 -1.21 16.96
CA LEU A 322 11.76 -1.44 17.68
C LEU A 322 11.75 -2.82 18.31
#